data_f5328bbec9d40fabda21bef2aaf28cb7
#
_entry.id   f5328bbec9d40fabda21bef2aaf28cb7
#
_cell.length_a   1.000
_cell.length_b   1.000
_cell.length_c   1.000
_cell.angle_alpha   90.00
_cell.angle_beta   90.00
_cell.angle_gamma   90.00
#
_symmetry.space_group_name_H-M   'P 1'
#
loop_
_entity.id
_entity.type
_entity.pdbx_description
1 polymer ?
#
loop_
_entity_poly.entity_id
_entity_poly.type
_entity_poly.pdbx_seq_one_letter_code
_entity_poly.pdbx_strand_id
1 'polypeptide(L)'
;RSQFGGDQVRDRVFILCEYVGPRGNKVQKFNLLSRNSFSSWNPDKWRIADFLEPDAEIDHVERYRLKPSELSWLAAWDHFVSKIPCDQLPGHPIWVDAFKERPAVTDKMPEWEVDFRKKNSNFYVAHQAFIDAWLEMTWGDSGLTVRDFPASRQKFEWQARKAHPTRKGRTIQNLVIQMRPSGIRVKPATYLPALVAITQTSIVGPKVGKVRSYRTLTPREAAKLQGVPEDVFERAGVSDKAAYKQLGNAVNVGVVRLVAQALLTGEMPRWNTGEPSLSLFGEL
;
A
#
# COMPACT_ATOMS: atom_id res chain seq x y z
N ARG A 1 12.02 0.52 -4.34
CA ARG A 1 11.45 -0.71 -3.75
C ARG A 1 11.89 -0.78 -2.29
N SER A 2 11.10 -1.41 -1.45
CA SER A 2 11.47 -1.79 -0.09
C SER A 2 12.80 -2.56 0.03
N GLN A 3 13.29 -3.13 -1.07
CA GLN A 3 14.60 -3.78 -1.20
C GLN A 3 15.80 -2.87 -0.92
N PHE A 4 15.60 -1.55 -0.89
CA PHE A 4 16.62 -0.55 -0.61
C PHE A 4 16.38 0.13 0.75
N GLY A 5 15.75 -0.56 1.71
CA GLY A 5 15.47 -0.03 3.03
C GLY A 5 14.36 1.03 3.10
N GLY A 6 13.63 1.23 1.99
CA GLY A 6 12.50 2.15 1.97
C GLY A 6 11.21 1.48 2.42
N ASP A 7 10.42 2.17 3.21
CA ASP A 7 9.16 1.69 3.79
C ASP A 7 8.01 1.61 2.76
N GLN A 8 8.24 2.13 1.55
CA GLN A 8 7.30 2.12 0.43
C GLN A 8 7.83 1.33 -0.76
N VAL A 9 6.91 0.69 -1.49
CA VAL A 9 7.18 0.18 -2.84
C VAL A 9 6.81 1.25 -3.85
N ARG A 10 7.82 1.99 -4.33
CA ARG A 10 7.68 3.04 -5.34
C ARG A 10 8.87 2.98 -6.29
N ASP A 11 8.63 2.50 -7.51
CA ASP A 11 9.69 2.44 -8.52
C ASP A 11 10.03 3.86 -9.00
N ARG A 12 11.31 4.22 -9.01
CA ARG A 12 11.83 5.50 -9.48
C ARG A 12 13.12 5.29 -10.24
N VAL A 13 13.34 6.13 -11.23
CA VAL A 13 14.61 6.27 -11.93
C VAL A 13 15.27 7.54 -11.44
N PHE A 14 16.54 7.46 -11.07
CA PHE A 14 17.37 8.59 -10.71
C PHE A 14 18.38 8.78 -11.82
N ILE A 15 18.40 9.99 -12.40
CA ILE A 15 19.39 10.41 -13.38
C ILE A 15 20.35 11.34 -12.66
N LEU A 16 21.60 10.88 -12.54
CA LEU A 16 22.68 11.65 -11.92
C LEU A 16 23.43 12.39 -13.02
N CYS A 17 23.57 13.69 -12.85
CA CYS A 17 24.28 14.55 -13.79
C CYS A 17 25.30 15.41 -13.03
N GLU A 18 26.50 15.50 -13.54
CA GLU A 18 27.53 16.44 -13.11
C GLU A 18 27.80 17.42 -14.25
N TYR A 19 27.85 18.72 -13.91
CA TYR A 19 28.24 19.74 -14.89
C TYR A 19 29.76 19.76 -15.03
N VAL A 20 30.25 19.30 -16.16
CA VAL A 20 31.69 19.20 -16.46
C VAL A 20 32.23 20.40 -17.25
N GLY A 21 31.44 21.47 -17.39
CA GLY A 21 31.81 22.68 -18.14
C GLY A 21 31.74 22.49 -19.66
N PRO A 22 32.02 23.59 -20.44
CA PRO A 22 31.86 23.57 -21.90
C PRO A 22 32.88 22.73 -22.65
N ARG A 23 33.95 22.26 -22.02
CA ARG A 23 35.00 21.46 -22.64
C ARG A 23 35.00 20.01 -22.21
N GLY A 24 33.96 19.54 -21.54
CA GLY A 24 33.65 18.17 -21.16
C GLY A 24 34.86 17.25 -20.89
N ASN A 25 35.39 17.26 -19.68
CA ASN A 25 36.38 16.27 -19.28
C ASN A 25 35.71 14.96 -18.94
N LYS A 26 36.42 13.86 -19.11
CA LYS A 26 36.01 12.44 -19.02
C LYS A 26 34.92 12.19 -17.99
N VAL A 27 33.79 11.68 -18.45
CA VAL A 27 32.71 11.16 -17.61
C VAL A 27 33.27 10.11 -16.65
N GLN A 28 33.20 10.37 -15.36
CA GLN A 28 33.47 9.38 -14.35
C GLN A 28 32.42 8.26 -14.48
N LYS A 29 32.82 7.03 -14.68
CA LYS A 29 31.90 5.87 -14.68
C LYS A 29 31.47 5.63 -13.26
N PHE A 30 30.24 5.98 -12.92
CA PHE A 30 29.62 5.61 -11.66
C PHE A 30 29.29 4.10 -11.66
N ASN A 31 29.68 3.42 -10.61
CA ASN A 31 29.18 2.07 -10.36
C ASN A 31 27.70 2.15 -10.01
N LEU A 32 26.85 1.62 -10.89
CA LEU A 32 25.41 1.59 -10.67
C LEU A 32 25.07 0.86 -9.37
N LEU A 33 24.15 1.44 -8.61
CA LEU A 33 23.52 0.82 -7.45
C LEU A 33 22.99 -0.57 -7.82
N SER A 34 23.68 -1.62 -7.42
CA SER A 34 23.24 -3.00 -7.66
C SER A 34 22.38 -3.50 -6.49
N ARG A 35 21.51 -4.48 -6.74
CA ARG A 35 20.74 -5.16 -5.68
C ARG A 35 21.62 -5.73 -4.58
N ASN A 36 22.82 -6.17 -4.91
CA ASN A 36 23.76 -6.80 -3.99
C ASN A 36 24.33 -5.82 -2.95
N SER A 37 24.28 -4.51 -3.21
CA SER A 37 24.73 -3.47 -2.29
C SER A 37 23.85 -3.33 -1.03
N PHE A 38 22.67 -3.99 -0.99
CA PHE A 38 21.66 -3.89 0.06
C PHE A 38 21.23 -5.26 0.60
N SER A 39 22.12 -6.24 0.58
CA SER A 39 21.83 -7.63 0.95
C SER A 39 21.39 -7.83 2.41
N SER A 40 21.59 -6.84 3.25
CA SER A 40 21.33 -6.92 4.69
C SER A 40 19.92 -6.45 5.10
N TRP A 41 19.13 -5.85 4.19
CA TRP A 41 17.77 -5.46 4.51
C TRP A 41 16.81 -6.67 4.49
N ASN A 42 16.17 -6.94 5.62
CA ASN A 42 15.21 -8.02 5.76
C ASN A 42 13.78 -7.46 5.86
N PRO A 43 12.96 -7.61 4.81
CA PRO A 43 11.58 -7.13 4.80
C PRO A 43 10.71 -7.78 5.89
N ASP A 44 11.08 -8.99 6.35
CA ASP A 44 10.30 -9.71 7.35
C ASP A 44 10.46 -9.13 8.77
N LYS A 45 11.50 -8.32 8.99
CA LYS A 45 11.71 -7.57 10.24
C LYS A 45 10.99 -6.24 10.28
N TRP A 46 10.62 -5.67 9.13
CA TRP A 46 9.90 -4.41 9.07
C TRP A 46 8.42 -4.62 9.34
N ARG A 47 7.85 -3.82 10.21
CA ARG A 47 6.43 -3.85 10.56
C ARG A 47 5.85 -2.45 10.53
N ILE A 48 4.76 -2.28 9.80
CA ILE A 48 4.04 -1.00 9.78
C ILE A 48 3.59 -0.56 11.17
N ALA A 49 3.32 -1.52 12.07
CA ALA A 49 2.91 -1.22 13.45
C ALA A 49 3.93 -0.35 14.21
N ASP A 50 5.22 -0.43 13.84
CA ASP A 50 6.29 0.34 14.47
C ASP A 50 6.27 1.82 14.06
N PHE A 51 5.56 2.13 12.96
CA PHE A 51 5.43 3.48 12.40
C PHE A 51 4.08 4.14 12.73
N LEU A 52 3.09 3.33 13.11
CA LEU A 52 1.76 3.84 13.41
C LEU A 52 1.71 4.43 14.82
N GLU A 53 1.12 5.60 14.91
CA GLU A 53 0.87 6.27 16.18
C GLU A 53 -0.28 5.58 16.93
N PRO A 54 -0.21 5.48 18.27
CA PRO A 54 -1.35 5.05 19.06
C PRO A 54 -2.56 5.97 18.81
N ASP A 55 -3.75 5.39 18.66
CA ASP A 55 -4.97 6.18 18.44
C ASP A 55 -5.19 7.25 19.52
N ALA A 56 -4.72 7.00 20.76
CA ALA A 56 -4.85 7.93 21.88
C ALA A 56 -3.87 9.12 21.83
N GLU A 57 -2.84 9.05 20.99
CA GLU A 57 -1.82 10.10 20.82
C GLU A 57 -2.06 10.97 19.58
N ILE A 58 -3.12 10.67 18.81
CA ILE A 58 -3.47 11.42 17.61
C ILE A 58 -4.56 12.44 17.96
N ASP A 59 -4.24 13.70 17.80
CA ASP A 59 -5.22 14.77 17.94
C ASP A 59 -6.32 14.63 16.86
N HIS A 60 -7.57 14.67 17.33
CA HIS A 60 -8.73 14.54 16.44
C HIS A 60 -8.69 13.28 15.57
N VAL A 61 -8.36 12.12 16.15
CA VAL A 61 -8.23 10.82 15.45
C VAL A 61 -9.48 10.45 14.65
N GLU A 62 -10.65 10.92 15.05
CA GLU A 62 -11.93 10.71 14.36
C GLU A 62 -11.92 11.24 12.92
N ARG A 63 -11.08 12.22 12.60
CA ARG A 63 -10.92 12.77 11.23
C ARG A 63 -10.31 11.76 10.26
N TYR A 64 -9.59 10.79 10.77
CA TYR A 64 -8.91 9.75 10.00
C TYR A 64 -9.67 8.42 9.99
N ARG A 65 -10.69 8.27 10.84
CA ARG A 65 -11.51 7.05 10.90
C ARG A 65 -12.29 6.84 9.61
N LEU A 66 -12.50 5.59 9.26
CA LEU A 66 -13.33 5.22 8.13
C LEU A 66 -14.81 5.51 8.44
N LYS A 67 -15.55 5.88 7.39
CA LYS A 67 -17.00 6.07 7.46
C LYS A 67 -17.70 4.73 7.66
N PRO A 68 -18.91 4.70 8.22
CA PRO A 68 -19.69 3.47 8.38
C PRO A 68 -19.81 2.64 7.09
N SER A 69 -20.05 3.29 5.95
CA SER A 69 -20.10 2.62 4.65
C SER A 69 -18.77 1.96 4.25
N GLU A 70 -17.65 2.61 4.57
CA GLU A 70 -16.31 2.05 4.29
C GLU A 70 -16.02 0.85 5.17
N LEU A 71 -16.45 0.88 6.42
CA LEU A 71 -16.38 -0.26 7.34
C LEU A 71 -17.21 -1.44 6.84
N SER A 72 -18.41 -1.19 6.29
CA SER A 72 -19.26 -2.21 5.68
C SER A 72 -18.56 -2.90 4.49
N TRP A 73 -17.89 -2.12 3.62
CA TRP A 73 -17.12 -2.69 2.52
C TRP A 73 -15.98 -3.60 3.00
N LEU A 74 -15.27 -3.18 4.04
CA LEU A 74 -14.18 -3.98 4.60
C LEU A 74 -14.70 -5.22 5.31
N ALA A 75 -15.82 -5.14 6.04
CA ALA A 75 -16.43 -6.28 6.71
C ALA A 75 -16.87 -7.35 5.69
N ALA A 76 -17.47 -6.94 4.57
CA ALA A 76 -17.85 -7.86 3.50
C ALA A 76 -16.65 -8.62 2.94
N TRP A 77 -15.58 -7.91 2.61
CA TRP A 77 -14.38 -8.53 2.05
C TRP A 77 -13.58 -9.32 3.09
N ASP A 78 -13.58 -8.91 4.36
CA ASP A 78 -12.98 -9.69 5.45
C ASP A 78 -13.68 -11.04 5.60
N HIS A 79 -15.01 -11.04 5.62
CA HIS A 79 -15.80 -12.27 5.62
C HIS A 79 -15.48 -13.15 4.41
N PHE A 80 -15.46 -12.57 3.21
CA PHE A 80 -15.14 -13.28 1.96
C PHE A 80 -13.81 -14.00 2.04
N VAL A 81 -12.73 -13.31 2.40
CA VAL A 81 -11.40 -13.94 2.48
C VAL A 81 -11.29 -14.94 3.62
N SER A 82 -12.08 -14.79 4.69
CA SER A 82 -12.08 -15.74 5.81
C SER A 82 -12.70 -17.08 5.44
N LYS A 83 -13.60 -17.13 4.47
CA LYS A 83 -14.38 -18.33 4.10
C LYS A 83 -13.79 -19.09 2.91
N ILE A 84 -13.25 -18.40 1.92
CA ILE A 84 -12.62 -19.06 0.77
C ILE A 84 -11.34 -19.79 1.21
N PRO A 85 -11.10 -21.04 0.79
CA PRO A 85 -9.82 -21.72 1.04
C PRO A 85 -8.61 -20.91 0.61
N CYS A 86 -7.53 -20.93 1.40
CA CYS A 86 -6.37 -20.05 1.17
C CYS A 86 -5.68 -20.29 -0.17
N ASP A 87 -5.58 -21.52 -0.58
CA ASP A 87 -5.04 -21.99 -1.86
C ASP A 87 -5.92 -21.64 -3.06
N GLN A 88 -7.20 -21.34 -2.82
CA GLN A 88 -8.21 -21.05 -3.82
C GLN A 88 -8.50 -19.54 -3.94
N LEU A 89 -7.99 -18.70 -3.03
CA LEU A 89 -8.08 -17.24 -3.20
C LEU A 89 -7.31 -16.80 -4.44
N PRO A 90 -7.96 -16.08 -5.38
CA PRO A 90 -7.33 -15.70 -6.64
C PRO A 90 -6.13 -14.78 -6.45
N GLY A 91 -5.13 -14.89 -7.32
CA GLY A 91 -4.02 -13.94 -7.42
C GLY A 91 -4.31 -12.78 -8.37
N HIS A 92 -5.42 -12.86 -9.09
CA HIS A 92 -5.93 -11.80 -9.97
C HIS A 92 -7.01 -10.98 -9.24
N PRO A 93 -7.36 -9.79 -9.75
CA PRO A 93 -8.45 -9.00 -9.20
C PRO A 93 -9.80 -9.75 -9.26
N ILE A 94 -10.53 -9.72 -8.16
CA ILE A 94 -11.88 -10.26 -8.04
C ILE A 94 -12.87 -9.16 -8.41
N TRP A 95 -13.77 -9.45 -9.34
CA TRP A 95 -14.79 -8.53 -9.84
C TRP A 95 -16.19 -9.12 -9.65
N VAL A 96 -16.99 -8.50 -8.81
CA VAL A 96 -18.35 -8.96 -8.51
C VAL A 96 -19.25 -8.96 -9.75
N ASP A 97 -19.09 -7.97 -10.63
CA ASP A 97 -19.86 -7.88 -11.90
C ASP A 97 -19.53 -9.03 -12.88
N ALA A 98 -18.44 -9.74 -12.65
CA ALA A 98 -18.02 -10.91 -13.44
C ALA A 98 -18.40 -12.25 -12.78
N PHE A 99 -19.10 -12.26 -11.64
CA PHE A 99 -19.65 -13.46 -11.02
C PHE A 99 -20.89 -13.96 -11.77
N LYS A 100 -20.65 -14.72 -12.83
CA LYS A 100 -21.64 -15.31 -13.73
C LYS A 100 -21.10 -16.64 -14.23
N GLU A 101 -21.98 -17.59 -14.48
CA GLU A 101 -21.62 -18.90 -15.07
C GLU A 101 -20.96 -18.75 -16.44
N ARG A 102 -21.42 -17.76 -17.21
CA ARG A 102 -20.80 -17.41 -18.49
C ARG A 102 -20.27 -15.98 -18.43
N PRO A 103 -18.99 -15.78 -18.76
CA PRO A 103 -18.39 -14.45 -18.71
C PRO A 103 -19.05 -13.54 -19.74
N ALA A 104 -19.47 -12.36 -19.31
CA ALA A 104 -19.96 -11.32 -20.22
C ALA A 104 -18.76 -10.67 -20.92
N VAL A 105 -18.51 -11.08 -22.16
CA VAL A 105 -17.42 -10.58 -23.00
C VAL A 105 -17.96 -10.03 -24.32
N THR A 106 -17.28 -9.05 -24.88
CA THR A 106 -17.59 -8.45 -26.18
C THR A 106 -16.32 -8.34 -27.01
N ASP A 107 -16.45 -8.31 -28.35
CA ASP A 107 -15.30 -8.18 -29.27
C ASP A 107 -14.51 -6.87 -29.11
N LYS A 108 -15.10 -5.87 -28.42
CA LYS A 108 -14.46 -4.58 -28.17
C LYS A 108 -13.63 -4.57 -26.88
N MET A 109 -13.69 -5.63 -26.06
CA MET A 109 -12.94 -5.71 -24.83
C MET A 109 -11.47 -6.04 -25.09
N PRO A 110 -10.52 -5.39 -24.40
CA PRO A 110 -9.12 -5.77 -24.48
C PRO A 110 -8.91 -7.17 -23.91
N GLU A 111 -7.94 -7.90 -24.46
CA GLU A 111 -7.67 -9.30 -24.12
C GLU A 111 -7.48 -9.54 -22.62
N TRP A 112 -6.78 -8.63 -21.91
CA TRP A 112 -6.57 -8.74 -20.47
C TRP A 112 -7.89 -8.67 -19.68
N GLU A 113 -8.88 -7.89 -20.14
CA GLU A 113 -10.19 -7.81 -19.48
C GLU A 113 -10.99 -9.08 -19.70
N VAL A 114 -10.97 -9.60 -20.92
CA VAL A 114 -11.60 -10.89 -21.27
C VAL A 114 -11.03 -12.02 -20.39
N ASP A 115 -9.71 -12.06 -20.25
CA ASP A 115 -9.02 -13.05 -19.40
C ASP A 115 -9.47 -12.93 -17.93
N PHE A 116 -9.52 -11.72 -17.36
CA PHE A 116 -9.99 -11.54 -15.99
C PHE A 116 -11.47 -11.90 -15.81
N ARG A 117 -12.33 -11.58 -16.77
CA ARG A 117 -13.75 -11.96 -16.71
C ARG A 117 -13.92 -13.48 -16.73
N LYS A 118 -13.18 -14.19 -17.58
CA LYS A 118 -13.17 -15.67 -17.63
C LYS A 118 -12.67 -16.25 -16.29
N LYS A 119 -11.59 -15.74 -15.74
CA LYS A 119 -11.04 -16.20 -14.45
C LYS A 119 -12.02 -15.98 -13.31
N ASN A 120 -12.71 -14.84 -13.27
CA ASN A 120 -13.72 -14.56 -12.26
C ASN A 120 -14.97 -15.43 -12.40
N SER A 121 -15.40 -15.72 -13.65
CA SER A 121 -16.48 -16.67 -13.91
C SER A 121 -16.14 -18.07 -13.42
N ASN A 122 -14.95 -18.58 -13.74
CA ASN A 122 -14.50 -19.90 -13.28
C ASN A 122 -14.41 -19.96 -11.74
N PHE A 123 -13.91 -18.89 -11.11
CA PHE A 123 -13.85 -18.79 -9.66
C PHE A 123 -15.26 -18.77 -9.05
N TYR A 124 -16.19 -18.03 -9.64
CA TYR A 124 -17.58 -18.00 -9.21
C TYR A 124 -18.22 -19.40 -9.28
N VAL A 125 -18.10 -20.10 -10.40
CA VAL A 125 -18.66 -21.45 -10.57
C VAL A 125 -18.10 -22.42 -9.53
N ALA A 126 -16.81 -22.34 -9.21
CA ALA A 126 -16.16 -23.19 -8.21
C ALA A 126 -16.64 -22.92 -6.77
N HIS A 127 -17.18 -21.74 -6.48
CA HIS A 127 -17.61 -21.32 -5.15
C HIS A 127 -19.04 -20.77 -5.13
N GLN A 128 -19.88 -21.14 -6.09
CA GLN A 128 -21.17 -20.52 -6.36
C GLN A 128 -22.04 -20.44 -5.12
N ALA A 129 -22.27 -21.55 -4.43
CA ALA A 129 -23.15 -21.57 -3.26
C ALA A 129 -22.72 -20.58 -2.16
N PHE A 130 -21.42 -20.45 -1.92
CA PHE A 130 -20.91 -19.48 -0.96
C PHE A 130 -21.04 -18.03 -1.49
N ILE A 131 -20.68 -17.81 -2.74
CA ILE A 131 -20.69 -16.47 -3.33
C ILE A 131 -22.12 -15.92 -3.43
N ASP A 132 -23.07 -16.75 -3.86
CA ASP A 132 -24.49 -16.36 -3.92
C ASP A 132 -25.02 -15.97 -2.53
N ALA A 133 -24.75 -16.80 -1.52
CA ALA A 133 -25.12 -16.47 -0.14
C ALA A 133 -24.45 -15.17 0.35
N TRP A 134 -23.16 -14.98 0.05
CA TRP A 134 -22.42 -13.78 0.43
C TRP A 134 -22.93 -12.51 -0.26
N LEU A 135 -23.38 -12.59 -1.50
CA LEU A 135 -23.94 -11.46 -2.26
C LEU A 135 -25.29 -10.98 -1.69
N GLU A 136 -26.04 -11.86 -1.03
CA GLU A 136 -27.32 -11.55 -0.38
C GLU A 136 -27.14 -11.13 1.09
N MET A 137 -25.96 -11.29 1.68
CA MET A 137 -25.68 -10.84 3.04
C MET A 137 -25.65 -9.33 3.13
N THR A 138 -26.18 -8.79 4.22
CA THR A 138 -26.14 -7.36 4.53
C THR A 138 -24.98 -7.00 5.45
N TRP A 139 -24.42 -5.82 5.26
CA TRP A 139 -23.20 -5.38 5.93
C TRP A 139 -23.39 -4.01 6.59
N GLY A 140 -22.97 -3.93 7.87
CA GLY A 140 -23.12 -2.73 8.68
C GLY A 140 -24.57 -2.40 8.99
N ASP A 141 -24.76 -1.26 9.65
CA ASP A 141 -26.08 -0.82 10.13
C ASP A 141 -27.00 -0.36 8.99
N SER A 142 -26.44 -0.09 7.81
CA SER A 142 -27.19 0.37 6.62
C SER A 142 -27.96 -0.74 5.90
N GLY A 143 -27.70 -2.03 6.25
CA GLY A 143 -28.34 -3.17 5.59
C GLY A 143 -27.98 -3.33 4.11
N LEU A 144 -26.88 -2.73 3.65
CA LEU A 144 -26.45 -2.80 2.25
C LEU A 144 -25.83 -4.16 1.93
N THR A 145 -26.18 -4.71 0.77
CA THR A 145 -25.52 -5.86 0.18
C THR A 145 -24.28 -5.42 -0.62
N VAL A 146 -23.45 -6.37 -1.03
CA VAL A 146 -22.27 -6.08 -1.86
C VAL A 146 -22.67 -5.47 -3.21
N ARG A 147 -23.86 -5.79 -3.73
CA ARG A 147 -24.36 -5.24 -5.00
C ARG A 147 -24.68 -3.75 -4.91
N ASP A 148 -24.97 -3.25 -3.69
CA ASP A 148 -25.24 -1.83 -3.44
C ASP A 148 -23.95 -1.02 -3.26
N PHE A 149 -22.79 -1.65 -3.16
CA PHE A 149 -21.52 -0.95 -3.03
C PHE A 149 -21.16 -0.20 -4.32
N PRO A 150 -20.45 0.91 -4.24
CA PRO A 150 -19.88 1.57 -5.42
C PRO A 150 -19.07 0.56 -6.26
N ALA A 151 -19.13 0.66 -7.59
CA ALA A 151 -18.49 -0.29 -8.50
C ALA A 151 -17.00 -0.55 -8.21
N SER A 152 -16.28 0.47 -7.73
CA SER A 152 -14.89 0.31 -7.28
C SER A 152 -14.77 -0.48 -5.98
N ARG A 153 -15.83 -0.60 -5.17
CA ARG A 153 -15.85 -1.35 -3.91
C ARG A 153 -16.34 -2.78 -4.09
N GLN A 154 -16.91 -3.07 -5.24
CA GLN A 154 -17.21 -4.41 -5.73
C GLN A 154 -15.99 -5.09 -6.39
N LYS A 155 -14.82 -4.45 -6.36
CA LYS A 155 -13.56 -4.97 -6.91
C LYS A 155 -12.54 -5.11 -5.79
N PHE A 156 -11.91 -6.29 -5.72
CA PHE A 156 -11.01 -6.65 -4.62
C PHE A 156 -9.76 -7.37 -5.14
N GLU A 157 -8.62 -7.12 -4.52
CA GLU A 157 -7.35 -7.75 -4.88
C GLU A 157 -6.62 -8.24 -3.63
N TRP A 158 -6.46 -9.56 -3.51
CA TRP A 158 -5.77 -10.20 -2.40
C TRP A 158 -4.28 -10.41 -2.71
N GLN A 159 -3.42 -9.54 -2.19
CA GLN A 159 -1.97 -9.63 -2.36
C GLN A 159 -1.25 -10.13 -1.09
N ALA A 160 -1.96 -10.63 -0.11
CA ALA A 160 -1.42 -11.02 1.21
C ALA A 160 -1.24 -12.54 1.40
N ARG A 161 -1.16 -13.32 0.33
CA ARG A 161 -1.07 -14.80 0.39
C ARG A 161 0.05 -15.30 1.31
N LYS A 162 1.23 -14.69 1.23
CA LYS A 162 2.40 -15.10 2.03
C LYS A 162 2.25 -14.75 3.51
N ALA A 163 1.46 -13.70 3.83
CA ALA A 163 1.26 -13.26 5.21
C ALA A 163 0.24 -14.13 5.97
N HIS A 164 -0.67 -14.79 5.22
CA HIS A 164 -1.74 -15.61 5.81
C HIS A 164 -1.88 -16.94 5.06
N PRO A 165 -0.92 -17.88 5.22
CA PRO A 165 -0.94 -19.15 4.50
C PRO A 165 -2.01 -20.11 5.04
N THR A 166 -2.51 -19.92 6.28
CA THR A 166 -3.44 -20.84 6.93
C THR A 166 -4.87 -20.29 6.95
N ARG A 167 -5.87 -21.20 7.00
CA ARG A 167 -7.30 -20.84 7.06
C ARG A 167 -7.70 -20.19 8.38
N LYS A 168 -7.13 -20.66 9.51
CA LYS A 168 -7.58 -20.26 10.84
C LYS A 168 -7.18 -18.83 11.15
N GLY A 169 -8.16 -17.98 11.41
CA GLY A 169 -7.93 -16.59 11.80
C GLY A 169 -7.49 -15.67 10.65
N ARG A 170 -7.65 -16.09 9.38
CA ARG A 170 -7.37 -15.21 8.24
C ARG A 170 -8.33 -14.03 8.23
N THR A 171 -7.76 -12.82 8.22
CA THR A 171 -8.48 -11.57 8.24
C THR A 171 -7.69 -10.48 7.51
N ILE A 172 -8.38 -9.42 7.06
CA ILE A 172 -7.73 -8.22 6.53
C ILE A 172 -7.33 -7.23 7.62
N GLN A 173 -7.74 -7.44 8.88
CA GLN A 173 -7.61 -6.46 9.96
C GLN A 173 -6.17 -6.09 10.30
N ASN A 174 -5.25 -7.04 10.20
CA ASN A 174 -3.83 -6.84 10.48
C ASN A 174 -2.98 -6.59 9.21
N LEU A 175 -3.63 -6.25 8.12
CA LEU A 175 -3.01 -6.01 6.83
C LEU A 175 -3.14 -4.56 6.39
N VAL A 176 -2.32 -4.13 5.46
CA VAL A 176 -2.43 -2.82 4.83
C VAL A 176 -3.50 -2.86 3.75
N ILE A 177 -4.46 -1.98 3.85
CA ILE A 177 -5.57 -1.85 2.91
C ILE A 177 -5.40 -0.59 2.08
N GLN A 178 -5.61 -0.67 0.79
CA GLN A 178 -5.59 0.48 -0.12
C GLN A 178 -6.92 0.59 -0.85
N MET A 179 -7.65 1.66 -0.60
CA MET A 179 -8.90 1.98 -1.26
C MET A 179 -8.65 2.81 -2.52
N ARG A 180 -8.61 2.16 -3.68
CA ARG A 180 -8.30 2.81 -4.96
C ARG A 180 -9.56 3.00 -5.83
N PRO A 181 -9.54 3.89 -6.82
CA PRO A 181 -10.59 3.96 -7.83
C PRO A 181 -10.81 2.62 -8.56
N SER A 182 -9.75 1.84 -8.73
CA SER A 182 -9.78 0.52 -9.40
C SER A 182 -10.17 -0.65 -8.48
N GLY A 183 -10.42 -0.42 -7.19
CA GLY A 183 -10.82 -1.46 -6.23
C GLY A 183 -10.07 -1.41 -4.90
N ILE A 184 -10.51 -2.23 -3.97
CA ILE A 184 -9.85 -2.43 -2.69
C ILE A 184 -8.69 -3.43 -2.90
N ARG A 185 -7.50 -3.07 -2.42
CA ARG A 185 -6.34 -3.95 -2.45
C ARG A 185 -5.85 -4.20 -1.03
N VAL A 186 -5.57 -5.45 -0.70
CA VAL A 186 -5.01 -5.84 0.60
C VAL A 186 -3.61 -6.41 0.42
N LYS A 187 -2.67 -5.89 1.21
CA LYS A 187 -1.23 -6.21 1.15
C LYS A 187 -0.70 -6.67 2.50
N PRO A 188 0.41 -7.43 2.52
CA PRO A 188 1.11 -7.70 3.77
C PRO A 188 1.51 -6.42 4.49
N ALA A 189 1.55 -6.45 5.82
CA ALA A 189 2.00 -5.32 6.65
C ALA A 189 3.53 -5.17 6.70
N THR A 190 4.24 -5.64 5.68
CA THR A 190 5.70 -5.60 5.55
C THR A 190 6.20 -4.46 4.66
N TYR A 191 5.29 -3.71 4.05
CA TYR A 191 5.60 -2.49 3.28
C TYR A 191 4.32 -1.72 2.97
N LEU A 192 4.46 -0.44 2.65
CA LEU A 192 3.34 0.41 2.25
C LEU A 192 3.24 0.58 0.73
N PRO A 193 2.03 0.73 0.21
CA PRO A 193 1.82 1.26 -1.12
C PRO A 193 2.40 2.68 -1.25
N ALA A 194 2.77 3.07 -2.46
CA ALA A 194 3.20 4.45 -2.71
C ALA A 194 2.08 5.44 -2.37
N LEU A 195 2.44 6.51 -1.65
CA LEU A 195 1.57 7.66 -1.50
C LEU A 195 1.33 8.30 -2.87
N VAL A 196 0.10 8.73 -3.11
CA VAL A 196 -0.29 9.45 -4.33
C VAL A 196 -0.57 10.91 -4.02
N ALA A 197 -0.29 11.79 -4.97
CA ALA A 197 -0.44 13.23 -4.83
C ALA A 197 -1.91 13.67 -4.89
N ILE A 198 -2.70 13.25 -3.92
CA ILE A 198 -4.12 13.59 -3.73
C ILE A 198 -4.33 14.26 -2.37
N THR A 199 -5.49 14.84 -2.16
CA THR A 199 -5.81 15.62 -0.96
C THR A 199 -6.08 14.78 0.29
N GLN A 200 -6.04 13.46 0.16
CA GLN A 200 -6.16 12.48 1.26
C GLN A 200 -5.44 11.21 0.89
N THR A 201 -5.07 10.39 1.87
CA THR A 201 -4.49 9.07 1.57
C THR A 201 -5.58 8.03 1.33
N SER A 202 -5.32 7.11 0.41
CA SER A 202 -6.15 5.91 0.21
C SER A 202 -5.68 4.71 1.03
N ILE A 203 -4.64 4.90 1.85
CA ILE A 203 -4.02 3.84 2.64
C ILE A 203 -4.65 3.81 4.01
N VAL A 204 -5.22 2.65 4.36
CA VAL A 204 -5.77 2.33 5.66
C VAL A 204 -4.78 1.45 6.40
N GLY A 205 -4.41 1.88 7.59
CA GLY A 205 -3.49 1.15 8.46
C GLY A 205 -4.13 -0.13 9.03
N PRO A 206 -3.31 -1.14 9.37
CA PRO A 206 -3.81 -2.33 10.04
C PRO A 206 -4.25 -2.03 11.47
N LYS A 207 -5.21 -2.82 11.96
CA LYS A 207 -5.65 -2.81 13.37
C LYS A 207 -4.69 -3.65 14.19
N VAL A 208 -3.56 -3.09 14.57
CA VAL A 208 -2.50 -3.79 15.31
C VAL A 208 -2.02 -2.96 16.49
N GLY A 209 -1.61 -3.63 17.56
CA GLY A 209 -1.05 -2.98 18.74
C GLY A 209 -2.03 -1.98 19.36
N LYS A 210 -1.65 -0.72 19.39
CA LYS A 210 -2.44 0.40 19.95
C LYS A 210 -3.41 1.04 18.94
N VAL A 211 -3.42 0.60 17.68
CA VAL A 211 -4.40 1.01 16.67
C VAL A 211 -5.64 0.16 16.81
N ARG A 212 -6.73 0.74 17.30
CA ARG A 212 -7.96 0.02 17.69
C ARG A 212 -9.03 0.00 16.60
N SER A 213 -9.01 0.98 15.71
CA SER A 213 -10.01 1.13 14.65
C SER A 213 -9.35 1.25 13.28
N TYR A 214 -10.11 0.96 12.22
CA TYR A 214 -9.67 1.27 10.87
C TYR A 214 -9.62 2.79 10.69
N ARG A 215 -8.47 3.28 10.32
CA ARG A 215 -8.25 4.68 9.96
C ARG A 215 -7.21 4.80 8.83
N THR A 216 -7.27 5.88 8.11
CA THR A 216 -6.23 6.26 7.17
C THR A 216 -4.96 6.68 7.93
N LEU A 217 -3.81 6.63 7.26
CA LEU A 217 -2.58 7.17 7.81
C LEU A 217 -2.71 8.67 8.06
N THR A 218 -2.16 9.16 9.17
CA THR A 218 -2.03 10.60 9.43
C THR A 218 -0.97 11.23 8.54
N PRO A 219 -0.95 12.58 8.37
CA PRO A 219 0.16 13.28 7.71
C PRO A 219 1.51 13.02 8.38
N ARG A 220 1.56 12.92 9.73
CA ARG A 220 2.76 12.59 10.50
C ARG A 220 3.29 11.21 10.14
N GLU A 221 2.44 10.19 10.17
CA GLU A 221 2.79 8.83 9.76
C GLU A 221 3.25 8.77 8.31
N ALA A 222 2.56 9.48 7.42
CA ALA A 222 2.93 9.56 6.02
C ALA A 222 4.28 10.28 5.81
N ALA A 223 4.61 11.30 6.62
CA ALA A 223 5.91 11.97 6.63
C ALA A 223 7.04 11.01 7.07
N LYS A 224 6.85 10.30 8.17
CA LYS A 224 7.79 9.25 8.63
C LYS A 224 8.14 8.29 7.49
N LEU A 225 7.14 7.81 6.77
CA LEU A 225 7.32 6.85 5.69
C LEU A 225 8.04 7.42 4.45
N GLN A 226 8.04 8.74 4.29
CA GLN A 226 8.83 9.43 3.27
C GLN A 226 10.23 9.84 3.77
N GLY A 227 10.54 9.58 5.05
CA GLY A 227 11.79 10.02 5.67
C GLY A 227 11.85 11.54 5.85
N VAL A 228 10.70 12.20 5.97
CA VAL A 228 10.56 13.62 6.29
C VAL A 228 10.29 13.73 7.80
N PRO A 229 10.81 14.76 8.51
CA PRO A 229 10.48 14.99 9.91
C PRO A 229 8.96 15.00 10.12
N GLU A 230 8.49 14.24 11.11
CA GLU A 230 7.06 13.96 11.30
C GLU A 230 6.22 15.20 11.58
N ASP A 231 6.81 16.19 12.24
CA ASP A 231 6.18 17.43 12.67
C ASP A 231 6.33 18.61 11.67
N VAL A 232 6.97 18.37 10.52
CA VAL A 232 7.31 19.44 9.56
C VAL A 232 6.09 20.20 9.04
N PHE A 233 4.99 19.49 8.81
CA PHE A 233 3.75 20.09 8.31
C PHE A 233 2.99 20.86 9.39
N GLU A 234 2.99 20.37 10.62
CA GLU A 234 2.41 21.06 11.77
C GLU A 234 3.15 22.35 12.09
N ARG A 235 4.49 22.28 12.19
CA ARG A 235 5.33 23.46 12.41
C ARG A 235 5.18 24.52 11.31
N ALA A 236 4.93 24.08 10.09
CA ALA A 236 4.73 24.98 8.95
C ALA A 236 3.26 25.44 8.80
N GLY A 237 2.35 25.02 9.66
CA GLY A 237 0.92 25.37 9.56
C GLY A 237 0.24 24.84 8.29
N VAL A 238 0.75 23.75 7.72
CA VAL A 238 0.26 23.18 6.47
C VAL A 238 -0.95 22.28 6.75
N SER A 239 -2.04 22.47 6.00
CA SER A 239 -3.23 21.62 6.11
C SER A 239 -2.96 20.18 5.69
N ASP A 240 -3.71 19.23 6.27
CA ASP A 240 -3.62 17.79 5.91
C ASP A 240 -3.70 17.55 4.41
N LYS A 241 -4.62 18.25 3.72
CA LYS A 241 -4.80 18.14 2.27
C LYS A 241 -3.53 18.53 1.50
N ALA A 242 -2.89 19.61 1.90
CA ALA A 242 -1.65 20.07 1.30
C ALA A 242 -0.49 19.14 1.65
N ALA A 243 -0.41 18.65 2.89
CA ALA A 243 0.59 17.69 3.33
C ALA A 243 0.53 16.38 2.52
N TYR A 244 -0.64 15.77 2.36
CA TYR A 244 -0.78 14.55 1.53
C TYR A 244 -0.39 14.78 0.08
N LYS A 245 -0.77 15.92 -0.51
CA LYS A 245 -0.40 16.26 -1.88
C LYS A 245 1.12 16.39 -2.03
N GLN A 246 1.78 17.08 -1.09
CA GLN A 246 3.23 17.22 -1.08
C GLN A 246 3.93 15.87 -0.89
N LEU A 247 3.51 15.08 0.09
CA LEU A 247 4.07 13.74 0.36
C LEU A 247 3.87 12.78 -0.81
N GLY A 248 2.74 12.87 -1.50
CA GLY A 248 2.49 12.10 -2.71
C GLY A 248 3.40 12.48 -3.88
N ASN A 249 3.83 13.73 -3.98
CA ASN A 249 4.80 14.20 -4.97
C ASN A 249 6.26 13.96 -4.52
N ALA A 250 6.50 13.84 -3.23
CA ALA A 250 7.84 13.71 -2.68
C ALA A 250 8.54 12.43 -3.13
N VAL A 251 9.85 12.47 -3.12
CA VAL A 251 10.72 11.30 -3.19
C VAL A 251 11.20 10.98 -1.78
N ASN A 252 11.34 9.70 -1.44
CA ASN A 252 11.81 9.30 -0.12
C ASN A 252 13.20 9.89 0.16
N VAL A 253 13.32 10.63 1.27
CA VAL A 253 14.53 11.40 1.62
C VAL A 253 15.74 10.49 1.80
N GLY A 254 15.56 9.32 2.43
CA GLY A 254 16.64 8.35 2.61
C GLY A 254 17.21 7.87 1.28
N VAL A 255 16.35 7.60 0.29
CA VAL A 255 16.79 7.18 -1.05
C VAL A 255 17.53 8.32 -1.76
N VAL A 256 17.03 9.56 -1.69
CA VAL A 256 17.71 10.72 -2.29
C VAL A 256 19.09 10.93 -1.66
N ARG A 257 19.18 10.87 -0.32
CA ARG A 257 20.44 10.98 0.41
C ARG A 257 21.46 9.94 -0.06
N LEU A 258 21.03 8.69 -0.19
CA LEU A 258 21.85 7.56 -0.62
C LEU A 258 22.39 7.78 -2.04
N VAL A 259 21.54 8.23 -2.95
CA VAL A 259 21.91 8.55 -4.34
C VAL A 259 22.86 9.73 -4.39
N ALA A 260 22.60 10.80 -3.62
CA ALA A 260 23.46 11.98 -3.55
C ALA A 260 24.84 11.65 -2.96
N GLN A 261 24.88 10.85 -1.91
CA GLN A 261 26.15 10.41 -1.30
C GLN A 261 26.99 9.61 -2.29
N ALA A 262 26.38 8.65 -3.00
CA ALA A 262 27.06 7.88 -4.03
C ALA A 262 27.63 8.80 -5.14
N LEU A 263 26.90 9.84 -5.54
CA LEU A 263 27.36 10.80 -6.52
C LEU A 263 28.58 11.62 -6.01
N LEU A 264 28.50 12.11 -4.77
CA LEU A 264 29.51 13.04 -4.21
C LEU A 264 30.81 12.32 -3.82
N THR A 265 30.72 11.08 -3.34
CA THR A 265 31.88 10.32 -2.85
C THR A 265 32.46 9.36 -3.90
N GLY A 266 31.72 9.07 -4.96
CA GLY A 266 32.05 7.99 -5.90
C GLY A 266 31.94 6.57 -5.30
N GLU A 267 31.57 6.48 -4.02
CA GLU A 267 31.45 5.24 -3.29
C GLU A 267 29.99 4.92 -2.92
N MET A 268 29.67 3.64 -2.94
CA MET A 268 28.38 3.18 -2.44
C MET A 268 28.34 3.27 -0.92
N PRO A 269 27.40 4.04 -0.34
CA PRO A 269 27.21 4.03 1.11
C PRO A 269 26.84 2.62 1.56
N ARG A 270 27.50 2.16 2.63
CA ARG A 270 27.10 0.93 3.32
C ARG A 270 25.85 1.27 4.14
N TRP A 271 24.74 0.65 3.80
CA TRP A 271 23.51 0.78 4.58
C TRP A 271 23.67 -0.01 5.88
N ASN A 272 23.64 0.69 7.00
CA ASN A 272 23.67 0.03 8.31
C ASN A 272 22.24 -0.35 8.68
N THR A 273 21.90 -1.63 8.57
CA THR A 273 20.53 -2.19 8.67
C THR A 273 20.03 -2.33 10.10
N GLY A 274 20.82 -1.89 11.08
CA GLY A 274 20.47 -1.97 12.51
C GLY A 274 19.66 -0.78 13.02
N GLU A 275 19.54 0.30 12.26
CA GLU A 275 18.85 1.51 12.69
C GLU A 275 17.59 1.75 11.84
N PRO A 276 16.44 2.11 12.46
CA PRO A 276 15.27 2.56 11.73
C PRO A 276 15.64 3.77 10.86
N SER A 277 14.98 3.90 9.70
CA SER A 277 15.24 4.98 8.72
C SER A 277 15.18 6.41 9.30
N LEU A 278 14.67 6.56 10.51
CA LEU A 278 14.58 7.81 11.27
C LEU A 278 15.91 8.28 11.87
N SER A 279 16.89 7.38 12.10
CA SER A 279 18.19 7.76 12.70
C SER A 279 19.16 8.43 11.71
N LEU A 280 18.77 8.58 10.46
CA LEU A 280 19.54 9.29 9.44
C LEU A 280 19.56 10.82 9.62
N PHE A 281 18.76 11.35 10.52
CA PHE A 281 18.82 12.73 10.99
C PHE A 281 19.53 12.79 12.34
N GLY A 282 20.78 12.35 12.37
CA GLY A 282 21.69 12.75 13.43
C GLY A 282 21.72 14.29 13.44
N GLU A 283 21.65 14.83 14.64
CA GLU A 283 21.57 16.25 14.99
C GLU A 283 22.25 17.17 13.98
N LEU A 284 21.46 18.10 13.42
CA LEU A 284 21.93 19.35 12.81
C LEU A 284 22.00 20.40 13.89
#